data_7ca73f3f6da4828b50f73c158545f25d
#
_entry.id   7ca73f3f6da4828b50f73c158545f25d
#
_cell.length_a   1.000
_cell.length_b   1.000
_cell.length_c   1.000
_cell.angle_alpha   90.00
_cell.angle_beta   90.00
_cell.angle_gamma   90.00
#
_symmetry.space_group_name_H-M   'P 1'
#
loop_
_entity.id
_entity.type
_entity.pdbx_description
1 polymer ?
#
loop_
_entity_poly.entity_id
_entity_poly.type
_entity_poly.pdbx_seq_one_letter_code
_entity_poly.pdbx_strand_id
1 'polypeptide(L)'
;MSEKREDYINWDEYFIGVAKLSAKRSKDPNTQVGACIVSEDNKILSMGYNGFPRGCSDEEFPWGKDLELSDPYNAKYLYSTHSELNAILNYRGGSLEGSKIYVTLFPCNECAKAIIQAGIKTIIYEDDKYANSPSVLSLIHI
;
A
#
# COMPACT_ATOMS: atom_id res chain seq x y z
N MET A 1 -24.12 -16.98 -32.96
CA MET A 1 -24.02 -16.32 -31.64
C MET A 1 -22.72 -16.76 -31.00
N SER A 2 -21.90 -15.84 -30.58
CA SER A 2 -20.64 -16.13 -29.91
C SER A 2 -20.83 -16.19 -28.40
N GLU A 3 -20.06 -17.03 -27.76
CA GLU A 3 -20.05 -17.13 -26.31
C GLU A 3 -19.09 -16.10 -25.72
N LYS A 4 -19.25 -15.77 -24.44
CA LYS A 4 -18.36 -14.85 -23.74
C LYS A 4 -16.96 -15.47 -23.59
N ARG A 5 -15.94 -14.64 -23.46
CA ARG A 5 -14.59 -15.08 -23.08
C ARG A 5 -14.64 -15.75 -21.71
N GLU A 6 -13.81 -16.79 -21.53
CA GLU A 6 -13.67 -17.46 -20.24
C GLU A 6 -12.35 -17.08 -19.54
N ASP A 7 -11.43 -16.47 -20.27
CA ASP A 7 -10.09 -16.17 -19.77
C ASP A 7 -9.93 -14.76 -19.23
N TYR A 8 -11.03 -14.05 -18.96
CA TYR A 8 -10.94 -12.75 -18.31
C TYR A 8 -10.55 -12.91 -16.83
N ILE A 9 -9.81 -11.92 -16.32
CA ILE A 9 -9.35 -11.96 -14.93
C ILE A 9 -10.50 -11.64 -13.97
N ASN A 10 -10.42 -12.16 -12.75
CA ASN A 10 -11.41 -11.85 -11.72
C ASN A 10 -11.11 -10.49 -11.07
N TRP A 11 -12.00 -10.03 -10.18
CA TRP A 11 -11.85 -8.74 -9.53
C TRP A 11 -10.58 -8.64 -8.68
N ASP A 12 -10.22 -9.69 -7.96
CA ASP A 12 -9.02 -9.67 -7.11
C ASP A 12 -7.76 -9.58 -7.96
N GLU A 13 -7.69 -10.32 -9.05
CA GLU A 13 -6.57 -10.25 -9.99
C GLU A 13 -6.45 -8.85 -10.62
N TYR A 14 -7.59 -8.25 -10.95
CA TYR A 14 -7.64 -6.92 -11.52
C TYR A 14 -7.10 -5.88 -10.53
N PHE A 15 -7.60 -5.88 -9.29
CA PHE A 15 -7.20 -4.86 -8.32
C PHE A 15 -5.78 -5.07 -7.79
N ILE A 16 -5.32 -6.31 -7.66
CA ILE A 16 -3.90 -6.59 -7.38
C ILE A 16 -3.04 -6.10 -8.54
N GLY A 17 -3.51 -6.28 -9.77
CA GLY A 17 -2.83 -5.75 -10.95
C GLY A 17 -2.69 -4.23 -10.91
N VAL A 18 -3.72 -3.52 -10.48
CA VAL A 18 -3.68 -2.06 -10.32
C VAL A 18 -2.67 -1.68 -9.25
N ALA A 19 -2.65 -2.39 -8.11
CA ALA A 19 -1.66 -2.15 -7.06
C ALA A 19 -0.23 -2.39 -7.57
N LYS A 20 -0.01 -3.45 -8.32
CA LYS A 20 1.28 -3.74 -8.94
C LYS A 20 1.72 -2.66 -9.93
N LEU A 21 0.78 -2.17 -10.72
CA LEU A 21 1.07 -1.08 -11.66
C LEU A 21 1.45 0.18 -10.89
N SER A 22 0.75 0.48 -9.80
CA SER A 22 1.07 1.62 -8.94
C SER A 22 2.48 1.49 -8.33
N ALA A 23 2.87 0.28 -7.92
CA ALA A 23 4.19 0.02 -7.37
C ALA A 23 5.31 0.40 -8.35
N LYS A 24 5.06 0.32 -9.65
CA LYS A 24 6.04 0.69 -10.68
C LYS A 24 6.35 2.18 -10.71
N ARG A 25 5.54 2.99 -10.05
CA ARG A 25 5.82 4.42 -9.86
C ARG A 25 6.81 4.68 -8.72
N SER A 26 7.08 3.74 -7.84
CA SER A 26 8.01 3.93 -6.73
C SER A 26 9.44 4.05 -7.22
N LYS A 27 10.15 5.04 -6.70
CA LYS A 27 11.56 5.28 -6.99
C LYS A 27 12.49 4.59 -6.01
N ASP A 28 11.93 3.88 -5.03
CA ASP A 28 12.73 3.14 -4.05
C ASP A 28 13.52 2.03 -4.75
N PRO A 29 14.86 2.04 -4.65
CA PRO A 29 15.69 1.04 -5.34
C PRO A 29 15.61 -0.36 -4.73
N ASN A 30 15.13 -0.48 -3.49
CA ASN A 30 15.11 -1.74 -2.76
C ASN A 30 13.77 -2.45 -2.80
N THR A 31 12.67 -1.72 -2.54
CA THR A 31 11.34 -2.31 -2.44
C THR A 31 10.31 -1.35 -3.03
N GLN A 32 9.55 -1.83 -4.01
CA GLN A 32 8.48 -1.07 -4.62
C GLN A 32 7.15 -1.70 -4.18
N VAL A 33 6.31 -0.93 -3.52
CA VAL A 33 5.03 -1.38 -3.00
C VAL A 33 3.92 -0.53 -3.56
N GLY A 34 2.81 -1.17 -3.91
CA GLY A 34 1.62 -0.49 -4.40
C GLY A 34 0.39 -0.90 -3.61
N ALA A 35 -0.58 0.00 -3.56
CA ALA A 35 -1.85 -0.22 -2.88
C ALA A 35 -3.00 0.33 -3.71
N CYS A 36 -4.15 -0.34 -3.64
CA CYS A 36 -5.37 0.07 -4.31
C CYS A 36 -6.54 -0.11 -3.35
N ILE A 37 -7.28 0.96 -3.06
CA ILE A 37 -8.46 0.92 -2.20
C ILE A 37 -9.69 0.87 -3.07
N VAL A 38 -10.59 -0.06 -2.76
CA VAL A 38 -11.76 -0.38 -3.57
C VAL A 38 -12.99 -0.43 -2.68
N SER A 39 -14.11 0.15 -3.14
CA SER A 39 -15.38 0.08 -2.42
C SER A 39 -15.98 -1.32 -2.46
N GLU A 40 -17.00 -1.55 -1.63
CA GLU A 40 -17.69 -2.85 -1.59
C GLU A 40 -18.29 -3.24 -2.95
N ASP A 41 -18.66 -2.25 -3.76
CA ASP A 41 -19.23 -2.48 -5.09
C ASP A 41 -18.18 -2.40 -6.22
N ASN A 42 -16.92 -2.64 -5.89
CA ASN A 42 -15.81 -2.76 -6.86
C ASN A 42 -15.51 -1.47 -7.65
N LYS A 43 -15.59 -0.33 -6.97
CA LYS A 43 -15.14 0.96 -7.53
C LYS A 43 -13.78 1.32 -6.94
N ILE A 44 -12.81 1.64 -7.78
CA ILE A 44 -11.50 2.09 -7.30
C ILE A 44 -11.67 3.48 -6.68
N LEU A 45 -11.28 3.59 -5.41
CA LEU A 45 -11.39 4.84 -4.65
C LEU A 45 -10.06 5.60 -4.61
N SER A 46 -8.95 4.90 -4.46
CA SER A 46 -7.63 5.51 -4.34
C SER A 46 -6.54 4.51 -4.63
N MET A 47 -5.36 5.03 -4.95
CA MET A 47 -4.16 4.23 -5.18
C MET A 47 -2.98 4.92 -4.53
N GLY A 48 -1.96 4.16 -4.19
CA GLY A 48 -0.74 4.69 -3.61
C GLY A 48 0.45 3.80 -3.90
N TYR A 49 1.62 4.39 -3.78
CA TYR A 49 2.90 3.69 -3.83
C TYR A 49 3.84 4.35 -2.84
N ASN A 50 4.89 3.64 -2.42
CA ASN A 50 5.81 4.18 -1.42
C ASN A 50 6.73 5.25 -2.02
N GLY A 51 6.94 6.30 -1.26
CA GLY A 51 7.75 7.45 -1.69
C GLY A 51 7.82 8.52 -0.63
N PHE A 52 8.56 9.57 -0.91
CA PHE A 52 8.70 10.70 0.02
C PHE A 52 7.43 11.55 0.05
N PRO A 53 7.19 12.26 1.15
CA PRO A 53 6.08 13.19 1.23
C PRO A 53 6.15 14.26 0.13
N ARG A 54 4.98 14.80 -0.18
CA ARG A 54 4.86 15.87 -1.18
C ARG A 54 5.78 17.04 -0.80
N GLY A 55 6.53 17.53 -1.77
CA GLY A 55 7.47 18.64 -1.58
C GLY A 55 8.88 18.21 -1.15
N CYS A 56 9.09 16.93 -0.83
CA CYS A 56 10.42 16.41 -0.54
C CYS A 56 11.09 15.96 -1.85
N SER A 57 12.30 16.44 -2.09
CA SER A 57 13.03 16.13 -3.33
C SER A 57 13.53 14.70 -3.32
N ASP A 58 13.26 13.96 -4.41
CA ASP A 58 13.76 12.59 -4.59
C ASP A 58 15.30 12.56 -4.71
N GLU A 59 15.92 13.64 -5.11
CA GLU A 59 17.38 13.75 -5.24
C GLU A 59 18.07 14.15 -3.94
N GLU A 60 17.37 14.87 -3.05
CA GLU A 60 17.93 15.39 -1.80
C GLU A 60 17.75 14.45 -0.61
N PHE A 61 16.69 13.64 -0.60
CA PHE A 61 16.39 12.74 0.50
C PHE A 61 16.95 11.35 0.24
N PRO A 62 17.33 10.61 1.33
CA PRO A 62 18.04 9.34 1.18
C PRO A 62 17.12 8.19 0.78
N TRP A 63 17.63 7.32 -0.09
CA TRP A 63 16.96 6.07 -0.49
C TRP A 63 17.61 4.83 0.12
N GLY A 64 18.67 5.01 0.92
CA GLY A 64 19.38 3.91 1.59
C GLY A 64 18.55 3.31 2.73
N LYS A 65 18.78 2.03 3.01
CA LYS A 65 18.12 1.32 4.10
C LYS A 65 18.78 1.56 5.45
N ASP A 66 20.11 1.67 5.46
CA ASP A 66 20.88 1.66 6.67
C ASP A 66 21.05 3.06 7.25
N LEU A 67 20.91 3.15 8.58
CA LEU A 67 21.27 4.34 9.30
C LEU A 67 22.79 4.35 9.49
N GLU A 68 23.46 5.41 9.06
CA GLU A 68 24.87 5.59 9.32
C GLU A 68 25.07 6.09 10.75
N LEU A 69 26.13 5.61 11.42
CA LEU A 69 26.44 6.03 12.78
C LEU A 69 26.72 7.54 12.87
N SER A 70 27.29 8.11 11.80
CA SER A 70 27.62 9.54 11.72
C SER A 70 26.41 10.43 11.34
N ASP A 71 25.37 9.82 10.71
CA ASP A 71 24.19 10.55 10.28
C ASP A 71 22.96 9.65 10.38
N PRO A 72 22.33 9.57 11.56
CA PRO A 72 21.16 8.72 11.78
C PRO A 72 19.93 9.16 10.98
N TYR A 73 19.92 10.37 10.42
CA TYR A 73 18.81 10.88 9.62
C TYR A 73 18.94 10.56 8.14
N ASN A 74 19.99 9.86 7.73
CA ASN A 74 20.24 9.56 6.32
C ASN A 74 19.70 8.19 5.90
N ALA A 75 18.53 7.82 6.38
CA ALA A 75 17.86 6.59 5.98
C ALA A 75 16.43 6.88 5.52
N LYS A 76 16.01 6.19 4.45
CA LYS A 76 14.68 6.40 3.85
C LYS A 76 13.53 6.17 4.82
N TYR A 77 13.71 5.31 5.82
CA TYR A 77 12.66 4.98 6.79
C TYR A 77 12.17 6.18 7.60
N LEU A 78 12.98 7.21 7.71
CA LEU A 78 12.60 8.43 8.41
C LEU A 78 11.71 9.35 7.55
N TYR A 79 11.72 9.17 6.23
CA TYR A 79 11.10 10.11 5.30
C TYR A 79 10.09 9.46 4.37
N SER A 80 10.23 8.17 4.10
CA SER A 80 9.38 7.49 3.13
C SER A 80 7.99 7.22 3.69
N THR A 81 6.97 7.59 2.93
CA THR A 81 5.57 7.25 3.24
C THR A 81 5.23 5.94 2.53
N HIS A 82 4.64 5.00 3.27
CA HIS A 82 4.27 3.70 2.72
C HIS A 82 3.08 3.81 1.76
N SER A 83 2.95 2.86 0.87
CA SER A 83 1.93 2.86 -0.18
C SER A 83 0.51 2.89 0.38
N GLU A 84 0.25 2.13 1.45
CA GLU A 84 -1.06 2.05 2.06
C GLU A 84 -1.46 3.40 2.66
N LEU A 85 -0.55 4.02 3.39
CA LEU A 85 -0.79 5.34 3.98
C LEU A 85 -0.98 6.38 2.88
N ASN A 86 -0.20 6.33 1.81
CA ASN A 86 -0.38 7.22 0.67
C ASN A 86 -1.76 7.04 0.03
N ALA A 87 -2.22 5.81 -0.14
CA ALA A 87 -3.54 5.54 -0.70
C ALA A 87 -4.64 6.12 0.20
N ILE A 88 -4.54 5.95 1.52
CA ILE A 88 -5.51 6.48 2.48
C ILE A 88 -5.51 8.02 2.46
N LEU A 89 -4.35 8.63 2.53
CA LEU A 89 -4.23 10.10 2.61
C LEU A 89 -4.54 10.79 1.28
N ASN A 90 -4.35 10.10 0.17
CA ASN A 90 -4.67 10.65 -1.16
C ASN A 90 -6.15 10.56 -1.50
N TYR A 91 -6.95 9.83 -0.73
CA TYR A 91 -8.38 9.74 -0.99
C TYR A 91 -9.07 11.06 -0.64
N ARG A 92 -9.80 11.61 -1.60
CA ARG A 92 -10.47 12.91 -1.49
C ARG A 92 -11.98 12.79 -1.42
N GLY A 93 -12.50 11.57 -1.34
CA GLY A 93 -13.95 11.34 -1.23
C GLY A 93 -14.45 11.42 0.20
N GLY A 94 -15.53 10.73 0.48
CA GLY A 94 -16.13 10.66 1.80
C GLY A 94 -15.43 9.63 2.68
N SER A 95 -16.18 8.62 3.15
CA SER A 95 -15.66 7.61 4.05
C SER A 95 -15.02 6.43 3.29
N LEU A 96 -13.97 5.85 3.88
CA LEU A 96 -13.41 4.57 3.42
C LEU A 96 -14.04 3.38 4.16
N GLU A 97 -15.04 3.63 5.01
CA GLU A 97 -15.72 2.61 5.80
C GLU A 97 -16.25 1.48 4.93
N GLY A 98 -15.92 0.23 5.32
CA GLY A 98 -16.38 -0.96 4.60
C GLY A 98 -15.62 -1.28 3.31
N SER A 99 -14.63 -0.48 2.93
CA SER A 99 -13.85 -0.71 1.72
C SER A 99 -12.84 -1.85 1.89
N LYS A 100 -12.19 -2.22 0.79
CA LYS A 100 -11.11 -3.21 0.76
C LYS A 100 -9.84 -2.52 0.29
N ILE A 101 -8.68 -3.01 0.74
CA ILE A 101 -7.41 -2.56 0.24
C ILE A 101 -6.62 -3.74 -0.34
N TYR A 102 -6.10 -3.55 -1.55
CA TYR A 102 -5.23 -4.50 -2.24
C TYR A 102 -3.82 -3.97 -2.15
N VAL A 103 -2.91 -4.78 -1.65
CA VAL A 103 -1.51 -4.38 -1.48
C VAL A 103 -0.58 -5.45 -2.04
N THR A 104 0.56 -5.04 -2.59
CA THR A 104 1.54 -5.97 -3.13
C THR A 104 2.38 -6.62 -2.03
N LEU A 105 2.45 -5.98 -0.86
CA LEU A 105 3.17 -6.48 0.32
C LEU A 105 2.27 -6.31 1.53
N PHE A 106 2.15 -7.35 2.38
CA PHE A 106 1.32 -7.27 3.60
C PHE A 106 1.78 -6.08 4.45
N PRO A 107 0.84 -5.26 4.96
CA PRO A 107 1.20 -4.01 5.64
C PRO A 107 1.97 -4.23 6.93
N CYS A 108 2.87 -3.31 7.25
CA CYS A 108 3.52 -3.26 8.55
C CYS A 108 2.51 -2.83 9.62
N ASN A 109 2.91 -2.90 10.90
CA ASN A 109 1.99 -2.59 11.99
C ASN A 109 1.48 -1.14 11.96
N GLU A 110 2.30 -0.19 11.54
CA GLU A 110 1.85 1.22 11.43
C GLU A 110 0.80 1.40 10.34
N CYS A 111 1.01 0.79 9.17
CA CYS A 111 0.02 0.83 8.11
C CYS A 111 -1.23 0.03 8.47
N ALA A 112 -1.09 -1.09 9.17
CA ALA A 112 -2.24 -1.87 9.63
C ALA A 112 -3.13 -1.04 10.56
N LYS A 113 -2.54 -0.28 11.47
CA LYS A 113 -3.29 0.64 12.35
C LYS A 113 -4.08 1.67 11.53
N ALA A 114 -3.44 2.27 10.55
CA ALA A 114 -4.07 3.27 9.69
C ALA A 114 -5.23 2.66 8.88
N ILE A 115 -5.05 1.46 8.36
CA ILE A 115 -6.07 0.73 7.61
C ILE A 115 -7.30 0.47 8.49
N ILE A 116 -7.07 -0.05 9.68
CA ILE A 116 -8.16 -0.34 10.63
C ILE A 116 -8.88 0.95 11.02
N GLN A 117 -8.13 2.00 11.36
CA GLN A 117 -8.72 3.27 11.81
C GLN A 117 -9.49 3.97 10.71
N ALA A 118 -9.10 3.77 9.44
CA ALA A 118 -9.83 4.30 8.30
C ALA A 118 -11.16 3.59 8.02
N GLY A 119 -11.40 2.45 8.69
CA GLY A 119 -12.61 1.66 8.51
C GLY A 119 -12.54 0.67 7.35
N ILE A 120 -11.36 0.46 6.79
CA ILE A 120 -11.16 -0.52 5.73
C ILE A 120 -11.35 -1.92 6.32
N LYS A 121 -12.23 -2.70 5.70
CA LYS A 121 -12.73 -3.95 6.26
C LYS A 121 -11.89 -5.16 5.90
N THR A 122 -11.26 -5.15 4.72
CA THR A 122 -10.59 -6.34 4.16
C THR A 122 -9.25 -5.94 3.56
N ILE A 123 -8.23 -6.76 3.81
CA ILE A 123 -6.91 -6.61 3.21
C ILE A 123 -6.67 -7.81 2.31
N ILE A 124 -6.39 -7.56 1.03
CA ILE A 124 -5.98 -8.59 0.08
C ILE A 124 -4.53 -8.29 -0.32
N TYR A 125 -3.66 -9.26 -0.17
CA TYR A 125 -2.23 -9.04 -0.36
C TYR A 125 -1.61 -10.16 -1.21
N GLU A 126 -0.45 -9.86 -1.79
CA GLU A 126 0.30 -10.82 -2.62
C GLU A 126 1.48 -11.43 -1.87
N ASP A 127 2.22 -10.61 -1.14
CA ASP A 127 3.40 -11.04 -0.38
C ASP A 127 3.15 -10.83 1.11
N ASP A 128 3.40 -11.86 1.93
CA ASP A 128 3.06 -11.90 3.35
C ASP A 128 4.25 -11.65 4.28
N LYS A 129 5.29 -10.95 3.84
CA LYS A 129 6.52 -10.69 4.60
C LYS A 129 6.26 -10.29 6.06
N TYR A 130 5.22 -9.50 6.32
CA TYR A 130 4.87 -9.02 7.67
C TYR A 130 3.68 -9.73 8.31
N ALA A 131 3.07 -10.70 7.61
CA ALA A 131 1.82 -11.34 8.08
C ALA A 131 1.97 -12.05 9.42
N ASN A 132 3.14 -12.59 9.71
CA ASN A 132 3.43 -13.33 10.94
C ASN A 132 4.08 -12.47 12.03
N SER A 133 4.19 -11.17 11.82
CA SER A 133 4.69 -10.26 12.86
C SER A 133 3.70 -10.24 14.02
N PRO A 134 4.13 -10.45 15.29
CA PRO A 134 3.20 -10.45 16.42
C PRO A 134 2.38 -9.18 16.56
N SER A 135 2.96 -8.02 16.27
CA SER A 135 2.26 -6.75 16.35
C SER A 135 1.15 -6.63 15.30
N VAL A 136 1.41 -7.10 14.07
CA VAL A 136 0.41 -7.09 13.00
C VAL A 136 -0.72 -8.08 13.30
N LEU A 137 -0.39 -9.29 13.71
CA LEU A 137 -1.40 -10.30 14.06
C LEU A 137 -2.31 -9.81 15.18
N SER A 138 -1.74 -9.16 16.18
CA SER A 138 -2.51 -8.57 17.29
C SER A 138 -3.53 -7.55 16.79
N LEU A 139 -3.18 -6.74 15.81
CA LEU A 139 -4.07 -5.72 15.26
C LEU A 139 -5.20 -6.29 14.41
N ILE A 140 -4.94 -7.28 13.57
CA ILE A 140 -5.98 -7.82 12.70
C ILE A 140 -6.98 -8.73 13.42
N HIS A 141 -6.67 -9.16 14.63
CA HIS A 141 -7.59 -9.96 15.46
C HIS A 141 -8.40 -9.12 16.44
N ILE A 142 -8.22 -7.83 16.43
CA ILE A 142 -9.05 -6.90 17.19
C ILE A 142 -10.30 -6.56 16.40
#